data_7df576acb5552624b11872b6dd2f34fc
#
_entry.id   7df576acb5552624b11872b6dd2f34fc
#
_cell.length_a   1.000
_cell.length_b   1.000
_cell.length_c   1.000
_cell.angle_alpha   90.00
_cell.angle_beta   90.00
_cell.angle_gamma   90.00
#
_symmetry.space_group_name_H-M   'P 1'
#
loop_
_entity.id
_entity.type
_entity.pdbx_description
1 polymer ?
#
loop_
_entity_poly.entity_id
_entity_poly.type
_entity_poly.pdbx_seq_one_letter_code
_entity_poly.pdbx_strand_id
1 'polypeptide(L)'
;MTHAQIIASLIADNPRAKLAEVNLYAESFQQWQEATANIREHGAICAHPRTGQPIPNPYLTVQTAALKNLQRFARLRTDSLWRLDGEAQP
;
A
#
# COMPACT_ATOMS: atom_id res chain seq x y z
N MET A 1 0.42 -10.00 -4.61
CA MET A 1 1.86 -9.90 -4.24
C MET A 1 2.02 -10.20 -2.78
N THR A 2 2.93 -11.10 -2.41
CA THR A 2 3.15 -11.47 -1.01
C THR A 2 4.10 -10.50 -0.32
N HIS A 3 4.08 -10.50 1.02
CA HIS A 3 5.02 -9.73 1.81
C HIS A 3 6.48 -10.07 1.45
N ALA A 4 6.78 -11.36 1.28
CA ALA A 4 8.11 -11.81 0.89
C ALA A 4 8.54 -11.27 -0.49
N GLN A 5 7.63 -11.20 -1.44
CA GLN A 5 7.92 -10.63 -2.77
C GLN A 5 8.22 -9.14 -2.69
N ILE A 6 7.47 -8.40 -1.85
CA ILE A 6 7.70 -6.97 -1.63
C ILE A 6 9.09 -6.76 -1.03
N ILE A 7 9.43 -7.50 0.03
CA ILE A 7 10.74 -7.44 0.67
C ILE A 7 11.87 -7.76 -0.31
N ALA A 8 11.72 -8.82 -1.10
CA ALA A 8 12.74 -9.23 -2.07
C ALA A 8 12.98 -8.15 -3.13
N SER A 9 11.91 -7.51 -3.64
CA SER A 9 12.03 -6.42 -4.61
C SER A 9 12.77 -5.21 -4.03
N LEU A 10 12.45 -4.86 -2.78
CA LEU A 10 13.10 -3.73 -2.10
C LEU A 10 14.58 -4.00 -1.83
N ILE A 11 14.92 -5.20 -1.39
CA ILE A 11 16.31 -5.59 -1.15
C ILE A 11 17.10 -5.59 -2.45
N ALA A 12 16.52 -6.08 -3.55
CA ALA A 12 17.17 -6.09 -4.85
C ALA A 12 17.54 -4.68 -5.32
N ASP A 13 16.65 -3.71 -5.14
CA ASP A 13 16.88 -2.32 -5.52
C ASP A 13 17.73 -1.55 -4.49
N ASN A 14 17.76 -2.02 -3.24
CA ASN A 14 18.42 -1.32 -2.13
C ASN A 14 19.27 -2.30 -1.30
N PRO A 15 20.35 -2.85 -1.87
CA PRO A 15 21.12 -3.90 -1.17
C PRO A 15 21.79 -3.42 0.12
N ARG A 16 21.93 -2.11 0.30
CA ARG A 16 22.57 -1.52 1.50
C ARG A 16 21.57 -0.92 2.48
N ALA A 17 20.27 -1.00 2.20
CA ALA A 17 19.25 -0.45 3.07
C ALA A 17 19.14 -1.25 4.37
N LYS A 18 18.76 -0.56 5.45
CA LYS A 18 18.49 -1.22 6.73
C LYS A 18 17.25 -2.10 6.60
N LEU A 19 17.33 -3.30 7.13
CA LEU A 19 16.21 -4.25 7.07
C LEU A 19 14.95 -3.68 7.74
N ALA A 20 15.12 -2.92 8.83
CA ALA A 20 14.00 -2.28 9.50
C ALA A 20 13.24 -1.32 8.57
N GLU A 21 13.96 -0.50 7.78
CA GLU A 21 13.33 0.41 6.81
C GLU A 21 12.61 -0.35 5.72
N VAL A 22 13.21 -1.42 5.21
CA VAL A 22 12.59 -2.28 4.19
C VAL A 22 11.30 -2.89 4.71
N ASN A 23 11.31 -3.41 5.95
CA ASN A 23 10.11 -3.98 6.55
C ASN A 23 9.00 -2.97 6.76
N LEU A 24 9.34 -1.77 7.25
CA LEU A 24 8.35 -0.71 7.46
C LEU A 24 7.73 -0.26 6.13
N TYR A 25 8.54 -0.11 5.10
CA TYR A 25 8.03 0.22 3.77
C TYR A 25 7.10 -0.88 3.25
N ALA A 26 7.50 -2.14 3.40
CA ALA A 26 6.70 -3.27 2.93
C ALA A 26 5.34 -3.34 3.63
N GLU A 27 5.29 -3.11 4.95
CA GLU A 27 4.04 -3.08 5.71
C GLU A 27 3.12 -1.95 5.22
N SER A 28 3.68 -0.75 5.06
CA SER A 28 2.91 0.40 4.57
C SER A 28 2.42 0.17 3.15
N PHE A 29 3.23 -0.44 2.31
CA PHE A 29 2.86 -0.78 0.94
C PHE A 29 1.69 -1.76 0.90
N GLN A 30 1.71 -2.79 1.75
CA GLN A 30 0.60 -3.75 1.84
C GLN A 30 -0.69 -3.08 2.33
N GLN A 31 -0.60 -2.21 3.32
CA GLN A 31 -1.76 -1.45 3.80
C GLN A 31 -2.33 -0.59 2.68
N TRP A 32 -1.48 0.07 1.90
CA TRP A 32 -1.91 0.85 0.75
C TRP A 32 -2.60 -0.03 -0.30
N GLN A 33 -2.04 -1.21 -0.59
CA GLN A 33 -2.64 -2.15 -1.55
C GLN A 33 -4.03 -2.60 -1.09
N GLU A 34 -4.17 -3.00 0.17
CA GLU A 34 -5.45 -3.46 0.74
C GLU A 34 -6.50 -2.36 0.71
N ALA A 35 -6.12 -1.15 1.13
CA ALA A 35 -7.02 -0.01 1.12
C ALA A 35 -7.45 0.35 -0.31
N THR A 36 -6.51 0.38 -1.24
CA THR A 36 -6.79 0.68 -2.64
C THR A 36 -7.71 -0.36 -3.27
N ALA A 37 -7.47 -1.64 -3.00
CA ALA A 37 -8.34 -2.72 -3.50
C ALA A 37 -9.76 -2.61 -2.94
N ASN A 38 -9.89 -2.30 -1.65
CA ASN A 38 -11.20 -2.11 -1.03
C ASN A 38 -11.96 -0.94 -1.67
N ILE A 39 -11.27 0.19 -1.87
CA ILE A 39 -11.87 1.38 -2.47
C ILE A 39 -12.32 1.09 -3.90
N ARG A 40 -11.53 0.36 -4.68
CA ARG A 40 -11.91 -0.04 -6.04
C ARG A 40 -13.13 -0.94 -6.07
N GLU A 41 -13.26 -1.86 -5.10
CA GLU A 41 -14.37 -2.79 -5.03
C GLU A 41 -15.64 -2.13 -4.51
N HIS A 42 -15.55 -1.32 -3.46
CA HIS A 42 -16.70 -0.75 -2.76
C HIS A 42 -16.96 0.72 -3.03
N GLY A 43 -16.02 1.41 -3.70
CA GLY A 43 -16.10 2.84 -3.99
C GLY A 43 -15.64 3.71 -2.82
N ALA A 44 -15.47 5.00 -3.10
CA ALA A 44 -15.07 6.00 -2.11
C ALA A 44 -16.20 6.34 -1.13
N ILE A 45 -17.45 6.10 -1.51
CA ILE A 45 -18.64 6.29 -0.68
C ILE A 45 -19.30 4.94 -0.45
N CYS A 46 -19.52 4.60 0.81
CA CYS A 46 -20.13 3.35 1.23
C CYS A 46 -21.44 3.61 1.96
N ALA A 47 -22.28 2.57 2.09
CA ALA A 47 -23.45 2.64 2.94
C ALA A 47 -23.08 2.34 4.40
N HIS A 48 -23.58 3.16 5.32
CA HIS A 48 -23.40 2.88 6.74
C HIS A 48 -24.06 1.55 7.10
N PRO A 49 -23.40 0.65 7.85
CA PRO A 49 -23.94 -0.70 8.09
C PRO A 49 -25.25 -0.71 8.90
N ARG A 50 -25.53 0.32 9.69
CA ARG A 50 -26.78 0.38 10.48
C ARG A 50 -27.87 1.19 9.79
N THR A 51 -27.52 2.32 9.18
CA THR A 51 -28.50 3.28 8.68
C THR A 51 -28.66 3.26 7.17
N GLY A 52 -27.70 2.68 6.44
CA GLY A 52 -27.66 2.71 4.98
C GLY A 52 -27.30 4.07 4.38
N GLN A 53 -27.05 5.08 5.22
CA GLN A 53 -26.68 6.41 4.73
C GLN A 53 -25.33 6.41 4.05
N PRO A 54 -25.11 7.24 3.01
CA PRO A 54 -23.80 7.39 2.39
C PRO A 54 -22.77 7.93 3.38
N ILE A 55 -21.63 7.24 3.49
CA ILE A 55 -20.49 7.68 4.30
C ILE A 55 -19.21 7.52 3.49
N PRO A 56 -18.15 8.28 3.79
CA PRO A 56 -16.85 8.04 3.19
C PRO A 56 -16.36 6.64 3.54
N ASN A 57 -15.74 5.97 2.56
CA ASN A 57 -15.16 4.65 2.81
C ASN A 57 -14.05 4.79 3.88
N PRO A 58 -14.12 4.02 5.01
CA PRO A 58 -13.10 4.09 6.05
C PRO A 58 -11.68 3.82 5.55
N TYR A 59 -11.53 3.06 4.48
CA TYR A 59 -10.23 2.77 3.88
C TYR A 59 -9.57 3.96 3.20
N LEU A 60 -10.30 5.06 2.96
CA LEU A 60 -9.70 6.31 2.47
C LEU A 60 -8.67 6.85 3.46
N THR A 61 -8.97 6.80 4.76
CA THR A 61 -8.04 7.21 5.81
C THR A 61 -6.82 6.29 5.87
N VAL A 62 -7.04 4.98 5.76
CA VAL A 62 -5.96 3.98 5.73
C VAL A 62 -5.05 4.22 4.53
N GLN A 63 -5.63 4.42 3.35
CA GLN A 63 -4.88 4.68 2.12
C GLN A 63 -4.01 5.93 2.24
N THR A 64 -4.57 7.02 2.74
CA THR A 64 -3.84 8.28 2.92
C THR A 64 -2.70 8.15 3.92
N ALA A 65 -2.95 7.50 5.06
CA ALA A 65 -1.93 7.27 6.08
C ALA A 65 -0.79 6.39 5.55
N ALA A 66 -1.13 5.32 4.83
CA ALA A 66 -0.14 4.43 4.22
C ALA A 66 0.71 5.18 3.19
N LEU A 67 0.09 6.00 2.34
CA LEU A 67 0.81 6.80 1.35
C LEU A 67 1.78 7.78 2.00
N LYS A 68 1.37 8.44 3.08
CA LYS A 68 2.27 9.32 3.83
C LYS A 68 3.47 8.56 4.40
N ASN A 69 3.25 7.36 4.92
CA ASN A 69 4.33 6.52 5.42
C ASN A 69 5.30 6.13 4.30
N LEU A 70 4.79 5.78 3.12
CA LEU A 70 5.63 5.46 1.96
C LEU A 70 6.50 6.66 1.55
N GLN A 71 5.96 7.87 1.60
CA GLN A 71 6.68 9.10 1.27
C GLN A 71 7.84 9.41 2.22
N ARG A 72 7.76 8.93 3.48
CA ARG A 72 8.86 9.10 4.44
C ARG A 72 10.13 8.35 4.06
N PHE A 73 10.03 7.33 3.22
CA PHE A 73 11.14 6.50 2.80
C PHE A 73 11.62 6.84 1.39
N ALA A 74 11.71 8.16 1.10
CA ALA A 74 12.12 8.65 -0.22
C ALA A 74 13.52 8.20 -0.65
N ARG A 75 14.36 7.73 0.30
CA ARG A 75 15.70 7.21 0.00
C ARG A 75 15.67 5.83 -0.63
N LEU A 76 14.61 5.06 -0.42
CA LEU A 76 14.50 3.72 -0.98
C LEU A 76 14.14 3.80 -2.45
N ARG A 77 14.84 3.01 -3.26
CA ARG A 77 14.47 2.80 -4.65
C ARG A 77 13.35 1.79 -4.70
N THR A 78 12.29 2.11 -5.39
CA THR A 78 11.07 1.31 -5.40
C THR A 78 10.58 0.99 -6.81
N ASP A 79 11.42 1.22 -7.81
CA ASP A 79 11.04 1.07 -9.22
C ASP A 79 10.57 -0.34 -9.54
N SER A 80 11.31 -1.36 -9.10
CA SER A 80 10.96 -2.75 -9.32
C SER A 80 9.64 -3.12 -8.65
N LEU A 81 9.43 -2.64 -7.42
CA LEU A 81 8.21 -2.90 -6.65
C LEU A 81 6.98 -2.34 -7.35
N TRP A 82 7.02 -1.07 -7.73
CA TRP A 82 5.88 -0.41 -8.38
C TRP A 82 5.60 -0.98 -9.77
N ARG A 83 6.63 -1.39 -10.48
CA ARG A 83 6.46 -2.09 -11.76
C ARG A 83 5.75 -3.43 -11.58
N LEU A 84 6.16 -4.24 -10.59
CA LEU A 84 5.51 -5.51 -10.27
C LEU A 84 4.06 -5.29 -9.84
N ASP A 85 3.78 -4.28 -9.05
CA ASP A 85 2.42 -3.94 -8.64
C ASP A 85 1.55 -3.59 -9.86
N GLY A 86 2.09 -2.78 -10.78
CA GLY A 86 1.39 -2.43 -12.02
C GLY A 86 1.12 -3.62 -12.92
N GLU A 87 2.04 -4.57 -13.01
CA GLU A 87 1.87 -5.80 -13.78
C GLU A 87 0.85 -6.76 -13.15
N ALA A 88 0.72 -6.74 -11.82
CA ALA A 88 -0.20 -7.60 -11.08
C ALA A 88 -1.65 -7.12 -11.13
N GLN A 89 -1.88 -5.86 -11.52
CA GLN A 89 -3.22 -5.30 -11.59
C GLN A 89 -3.83 -5.53 -12.98
N PRO A 90 -5.11 -5.90 -13.03
CA PRO A 90 -5.81 -6.07 -14.30
C PRO A 90 -6.01 -4.76 -15.05
#